data_05df93869b364bf6f10e98c50bdaa004
#
_entry.id   05df93869b364bf6f10e98c50bdaa004
#
_cell.length_a   1.000
_cell.length_b   1.000
_cell.length_c   1.000
_cell.angle_alpha   90.00
_cell.angle_beta   90.00
_cell.angle_gamma   90.00
#
_symmetry.space_group_name_H-M   'P 1'
#
loop_
_entity.id
_entity.type
_entity.pdbx_description
1 polymer ?
#
loop_
_entity_poly.entity_id
_entity_poly.type
_entity_poly.pdbx_seq_one_letter_code
_entity_poly.pdbx_strand_id
1 'polypeptide(L)'
;MSKSKKQEFELTFAKTDDGQEIYYEVRGKEKGPIVLFQSGFMGVIEAWTDLIKILEKDYKCILHDNRGFGRSSSPDDKKFYSLERHAEDIKNLLDHLQINEPIYLISHSAGCFIVSCFAAKYPQLTKRIINVAGLISGFTKVGNTGLNNENDFKNALLNPSQRADFFKNLGLKLEVAQEACKWSFNVLIHNANCLILNKDCMKYYGDINCEVLLINGDKDIFFVPDNGQPNVKKGKALFINNVNHFPQYEDSQKTAELIKKNLEVNPLESLKSFL
;
A
#
# COMPACT_ATOMS: atom_id res chain seq x y z
N MET A 1 -6.68 -45.39 4.88
CA MET A 1 -7.04 -44.05 5.33
C MET A 1 -5.76 -43.23 5.40
N SER A 2 -5.46 -42.46 4.35
CA SER A 2 -4.30 -41.60 4.28
C SER A 2 -4.56 -40.34 5.09
N LYS A 3 -3.79 -40.12 6.17
CA LYS A 3 -3.80 -38.87 6.93
C LYS A 3 -3.16 -37.81 6.03
N SER A 4 -3.94 -36.86 5.54
CA SER A 4 -3.41 -35.66 4.91
C SER A 4 -2.55 -34.93 5.95
N LYS A 5 -1.24 -34.89 5.74
CA LYS A 5 -0.36 -33.98 6.48
C LYS A 5 -0.83 -32.57 6.17
N LYS A 6 -1.42 -31.88 7.17
CA LYS A 6 -1.52 -30.42 7.14
C LYS A 6 -0.08 -29.92 7.02
N GLN A 7 0.24 -29.30 5.91
CA GLN A 7 1.48 -28.58 5.75
C GLN A 7 1.37 -27.37 6.69
N GLU A 8 2.05 -27.42 7.82
CA GLU A 8 2.26 -26.25 8.67
C GLU A 8 3.12 -25.27 7.86
N PHE A 9 2.53 -24.19 7.41
CA PHE A 9 3.30 -23.10 6.81
C PHE A 9 4.06 -22.39 7.93
N GLU A 10 5.37 -22.48 7.91
CA GLU A 10 6.21 -21.70 8.79
C GLU A 10 6.04 -20.21 8.45
N LEU A 11 5.64 -19.41 9.45
CA LEU A 11 5.47 -17.96 9.27
C LEU A 11 6.85 -17.33 9.07
N THR A 12 6.95 -16.45 8.07
CA THR A 12 8.23 -15.85 7.67
C THR A 12 8.29 -14.39 8.13
N PHE A 13 9.33 -14.03 8.87
CA PHE A 13 9.51 -12.69 9.42
C PHE A 13 10.88 -12.12 9.04
N ALA A 14 10.89 -10.83 8.69
CA ALA A 14 12.08 -10.01 8.57
C ALA A 14 12.26 -9.18 9.85
N LYS A 15 13.45 -9.26 10.46
CA LYS A 15 13.80 -8.39 11.60
C LYS A 15 14.15 -7.00 11.11
N THR A 16 13.65 -6.00 11.81
CA THR A 16 13.95 -4.59 11.56
C THR A 16 15.11 -4.11 12.46
N ASP A 17 15.72 -3.00 12.07
CA ASP A 17 16.83 -2.37 12.81
C ASP A 17 16.43 -1.84 14.21
N ASP A 18 15.12 -1.63 14.45
CA ASP A 18 14.57 -1.25 15.75
C ASP A 18 14.02 -2.45 16.56
N GLY A 19 14.33 -3.68 16.10
CA GLY A 19 14.03 -4.92 16.83
C GLY A 19 12.61 -5.44 16.68
N GLN A 20 11.83 -4.89 15.74
CA GLN A 20 10.51 -5.41 15.42
C GLN A 20 10.60 -6.53 14.36
N GLU A 21 9.49 -7.21 14.12
CA GLU A 21 9.38 -8.28 13.13
C GLU A 21 8.25 -7.94 12.15
N ILE A 22 8.57 -7.98 10.86
CA ILE A 22 7.63 -7.74 9.76
C ILE A 22 7.32 -9.08 9.10
N TYR A 23 6.06 -9.50 9.19
CA TYR A 23 5.57 -10.67 8.46
C TYR A 23 5.53 -10.40 6.97
N TYR A 24 6.04 -11.33 6.18
CA TYR A 24 6.03 -11.23 4.73
C TYR A 24 5.77 -12.55 4.04
N GLU A 25 5.35 -12.47 2.79
CA GLU A 25 5.22 -13.58 1.87
C GLU A 25 5.89 -13.24 0.55
N VAL A 26 6.53 -14.23 -0.08
CA VAL A 26 7.02 -14.13 -1.45
C VAL A 26 6.22 -15.12 -2.29
N ARG A 27 5.55 -14.62 -3.32
CA ARG A 27 4.70 -15.41 -4.20
C ARG A 27 5.08 -15.21 -5.65
N GLY A 28 4.71 -16.18 -6.47
CA GLY A 28 4.76 -16.08 -7.93
C GLY A 28 6.09 -16.47 -8.55
N LYS A 29 6.44 -15.79 -9.63
CA LYS A 29 7.53 -16.19 -10.53
C LYS A 29 8.89 -15.84 -9.94
N GLU A 30 9.65 -16.83 -9.50
CA GLU A 30 10.93 -16.65 -8.79
C GLU A 30 11.92 -15.72 -9.53
N LYS A 31 12.05 -15.87 -10.85
CA LYS A 31 12.91 -15.04 -11.72
C LYS A 31 12.13 -13.94 -12.47
N GLY A 32 10.92 -13.60 -12.01
CA GLY A 32 10.13 -12.50 -12.57
C GLY A 32 10.61 -11.14 -12.08
N PRO A 33 10.18 -10.05 -12.72
CA PRO A 33 10.39 -8.70 -12.18
C PRO A 33 9.81 -8.59 -10.77
N ILE A 34 10.57 -7.94 -9.88
CA ILE A 34 10.20 -7.86 -8.46
C ILE A 34 9.21 -6.73 -8.25
N VAL A 35 8.10 -7.05 -7.58
CA VAL A 35 7.05 -6.11 -7.20
C VAL A 35 6.80 -6.23 -5.71
N LEU A 36 6.96 -5.14 -4.97
CA LEU A 36 6.60 -5.07 -3.55
C LEU A 36 5.24 -4.37 -3.39
N PHE A 37 4.37 -4.96 -2.58
CA PHE A 37 3.02 -4.48 -2.30
C PHE A 37 2.95 -3.84 -0.91
N GLN A 38 2.68 -2.54 -0.88
CA GLN A 38 2.55 -1.74 0.32
C GLN A 38 1.09 -1.43 0.63
N SER A 39 0.56 -2.04 1.66
CA SER A 39 -0.81 -1.78 2.11
C SER A 39 -0.96 -0.39 2.73
N GLY A 40 -2.18 0.13 2.73
CA GLY A 40 -2.54 1.38 3.39
C GLY A 40 -2.78 1.23 4.90
N PHE A 41 -3.54 2.17 5.46
CA PHE A 41 -3.96 2.15 6.85
C PHE A 41 -4.81 0.91 7.13
N MET A 42 -4.45 0.15 8.17
CA MET A 42 -5.05 -1.14 8.55
C MET A 42 -4.94 -2.22 7.46
N GLY A 43 -4.06 -2.04 6.51
CA GLY A 43 -3.88 -2.99 5.42
C GLY A 43 -3.05 -4.20 5.81
N VAL A 44 -3.52 -5.38 5.42
CA VAL A 44 -2.88 -6.67 5.56
C VAL A 44 -2.72 -7.33 4.19
N ILE A 45 -1.91 -8.38 4.09
CA ILE A 45 -1.66 -9.11 2.83
C ILE A 45 -2.96 -9.56 2.15
N GLU A 46 -3.96 -9.96 2.92
CA GLU A 46 -5.26 -10.40 2.42
C GLU A 46 -5.95 -9.35 1.54
N ALA A 47 -5.62 -8.07 1.74
CA ALA A 47 -6.11 -6.97 0.91
C ALA A 47 -5.68 -7.06 -0.57
N TRP A 48 -4.75 -7.91 -0.90
CA TRP A 48 -4.20 -8.06 -2.25
C TRP A 48 -4.54 -9.39 -2.92
N THR A 49 -5.23 -10.30 -2.21
CA THR A 49 -5.38 -11.71 -2.61
C THR A 49 -5.85 -11.89 -4.04
N ASP A 50 -6.88 -11.17 -4.48
CA ASP A 50 -7.45 -11.38 -5.81
C ASP A 50 -6.56 -10.79 -6.92
N LEU A 51 -5.93 -9.66 -6.66
CA LEU A 51 -4.96 -9.04 -7.58
C LEU A 51 -3.71 -9.91 -7.72
N ILE A 52 -3.19 -10.44 -6.61
CA ILE A 52 -1.97 -11.27 -6.61
C ILE A 52 -2.15 -12.55 -7.41
N LYS A 53 -3.29 -13.23 -7.34
CA LYS A 53 -3.57 -14.42 -8.17
C LYS A 53 -3.40 -14.18 -9.67
N ILE A 54 -3.52 -12.92 -10.10
CA ILE A 54 -3.34 -12.53 -11.51
C ILE A 54 -1.89 -12.17 -11.78
N LEU A 55 -1.26 -11.41 -10.87
CA LEU A 55 0.09 -10.86 -11.08
C LEU A 55 1.20 -11.88 -10.80
N GLU A 56 1.02 -12.81 -9.87
CA GLU A 56 2.03 -13.83 -9.51
C GLU A 56 2.42 -14.76 -10.66
N LYS A 57 1.63 -14.81 -11.74
CA LYS A 57 1.96 -15.57 -12.96
C LYS A 57 3.18 -15.00 -13.70
N ASP A 58 3.39 -13.70 -13.59
CA ASP A 58 4.40 -12.97 -14.36
C ASP A 58 5.49 -12.33 -13.49
N TYR A 59 5.17 -12.02 -12.22
CA TYR A 59 6.02 -11.25 -11.32
C TYR A 59 6.41 -12.06 -10.07
N LYS A 60 7.56 -11.68 -9.47
CA LYS A 60 7.91 -12.05 -8.10
C LYS A 60 7.28 -11.02 -7.17
N CYS A 61 6.22 -11.43 -6.47
CA CYS A 61 5.41 -10.57 -5.61
C CYS A 61 5.88 -10.68 -4.17
N ILE A 62 6.29 -9.57 -3.57
CA ILE A 62 6.65 -9.45 -2.16
C ILE A 62 5.51 -8.72 -1.46
N LEU A 63 4.89 -9.38 -0.50
CA LEU A 63 3.79 -8.85 0.30
C LEU A 63 4.22 -8.81 1.77
N HIS A 64 3.74 -7.84 2.51
CA HIS A 64 3.97 -7.77 3.94
C HIS A 64 2.79 -7.15 4.68
N ASP A 65 2.63 -7.55 5.93
CA ASP A 65 1.73 -6.86 6.85
C ASP A 65 2.50 -5.65 7.42
N ASN A 66 1.91 -4.47 7.39
CA ASN A 66 2.53 -3.27 7.98
C ASN A 66 2.74 -3.44 9.48
N ARG A 67 3.79 -2.81 10.04
CA ARG A 67 3.92 -2.74 11.50
C ARG A 67 2.64 -2.22 12.14
N GLY A 68 2.23 -2.85 13.24
CA GLY A 68 0.98 -2.55 13.93
C GLY A 68 -0.22 -3.31 13.42
N PHE A 69 -0.12 -4.08 12.32
CA PHE A 69 -1.24 -4.79 11.71
C PHE A 69 -0.91 -6.23 11.37
N GLY A 70 -1.95 -7.05 11.21
CA GLY A 70 -1.83 -8.44 10.80
C GLY A 70 -0.95 -9.26 11.74
N ARG A 71 0.06 -9.91 11.16
CA ARG A 71 1.02 -10.79 11.84
C ARG A 71 2.31 -10.08 12.26
N SER A 72 2.52 -8.86 11.77
CA SER A 72 3.70 -8.04 12.11
C SER A 72 3.64 -7.54 13.55
N SER A 73 4.81 -7.21 14.11
CA SER A 73 4.92 -6.61 15.45
C SER A 73 4.03 -5.38 15.60
N SER A 74 3.35 -5.27 16.73
CA SER A 74 2.46 -4.16 17.04
C SER A 74 2.76 -3.54 18.42
N PRO A 75 3.94 -2.90 18.56
CA PRO A 75 4.35 -2.28 19.84
C PRO A 75 3.39 -1.15 20.22
N ASP A 76 3.04 -1.04 21.52
CA ASP A 76 2.07 -0.05 22.01
C ASP A 76 2.67 1.37 22.19
N ASP A 77 4.00 1.51 22.10
CA ASP A 77 4.69 2.79 22.25
C ASP A 77 4.74 3.55 20.90
N LYS A 78 4.25 4.79 20.91
CA LYS A 78 4.19 5.68 19.74
C LYS A 78 5.54 5.93 19.05
N LYS A 79 6.66 5.78 19.76
CA LYS A 79 8.01 5.98 19.18
C LYS A 79 8.32 5.04 18.02
N PHE A 80 7.63 3.90 17.95
CA PHE A 80 7.79 2.92 16.88
C PHE A 80 7.01 3.28 15.61
N TYR A 81 6.28 4.39 15.57
CA TYR A 81 5.41 4.74 14.46
C TYR A 81 5.75 6.12 13.90
N SER A 82 6.28 6.14 12.70
CA SER A 82 6.44 7.32 11.86
C SER A 82 6.40 6.91 10.39
N LEU A 83 6.19 7.87 9.51
CA LEU A 83 6.23 7.61 8.07
C LEU A 83 7.58 7.04 7.63
N GLU A 84 8.66 7.61 8.17
CA GLU A 84 10.03 7.17 7.91
C GLU A 84 10.27 5.75 8.44
N ARG A 85 9.69 5.41 9.60
CA ARG A 85 9.84 4.08 10.19
C ARG A 85 9.18 3.00 9.32
N HIS A 86 7.99 3.27 8.77
CA HIS A 86 7.36 2.38 7.80
C HIS A 86 8.17 2.23 6.50
N ALA A 87 8.82 3.30 6.05
CA ALA A 87 9.72 3.23 4.88
C ALA A 87 10.97 2.39 5.18
N GLU A 88 11.54 2.49 6.41
CA GLU A 88 12.65 1.62 6.84
C GLU A 88 12.23 0.15 6.91
N ASP A 89 10.98 -0.18 7.23
CA ASP A 89 10.51 -1.55 7.20
C ASP A 89 10.62 -2.17 5.80
N ILE A 90 10.29 -1.40 4.75
CA ILE A 90 10.53 -1.84 3.37
C ILE A 90 12.02 -2.09 3.14
N LYS A 91 12.90 -1.17 3.59
CA LYS A 91 14.35 -1.32 3.43
C LYS A 91 14.87 -2.57 4.14
N ASN A 92 14.49 -2.75 5.41
CA ASN A 92 14.88 -3.93 6.20
C ASN A 92 14.40 -5.24 5.55
N LEU A 93 13.17 -5.26 5.00
CA LEU A 93 12.63 -6.42 4.28
C LEU A 93 13.44 -6.73 3.02
N LEU A 94 13.79 -5.72 2.22
CA LEU A 94 14.63 -5.91 1.02
C LEU A 94 16.03 -6.40 1.39
N ASP A 95 16.64 -5.87 2.46
CA ASP A 95 17.95 -6.33 2.97
C ASP A 95 17.89 -7.77 3.43
N HIS A 96 16.83 -8.15 4.18
CA HIS A 96 16.60 -9.52 4.61
C HIS A 96 16.50 -10.48 3.42
N LEU A 97 15.83 -10.07 2.34
CA LEU A 97 15.69 -10.83 1.11
C LEU A 97 16.90 -10.71 0.18
N GLN A 98 17.95 -9.97 0.55
CA GLN A 98 19.15 -9.69 -0.24
C GLN A 98 18.86 -9.07 -1.61
N ILE A 99 17.82 -8.21 -1.67
CA ILE A 99 17.41 -7.50 -2.88
C ILE A 99 18.07 -6.13 -2.91
N ASN A 100 19.02 -5.95 -3.84
CA ASN A 100 19.80 -4.72 -4.01
C ASN A 100 19.58 -4.05 -5.38
N GLU A 101 18.63 -4.54 -6.15
CA GLU A 101 18.26 -4.01 -7.46
C GLU A 101 16.98 -3.14 -7.38
N PRO A 102 16.77 -2.23 -8.36
CA PRO A 102 15.55 -1.43 -8.41
C PRO A 102 14.32 -2.31 -8.63
N ILE A 103 13.30 -2.14 -7.78
CA ILE A 103 12.04 -2.87 -7.81
C ILE A 103 10.86 -1.97 -8.16
N TYR A 104 9.76 -2.59 -8.53
CA TYR A 104 8.46 -1.93 -8.66
C TYR A 104 7.77 -1.88 -7.29
N LEU A 105 7.16 -0.73 -6.97
CA LEU A 105 6.39 -0.51 -5.76
C LEU A 105 4.92 -0.32 -6.14
N ILE A 106 4.05 -1.16 -5.61
CA ILE A 106 2.60 -1.00 -5.73
C ILE A 106 2.06 -0.71 -4.34
N SER A 107 1.39 0.42 -4.18
CA SER A 107 0.80 0.82 -2.91
C SER A 107 -0.71 0.95 -2.99
N HIS A 108 -1.36 0.88 -1.83
CA HIS A 108 -2.78 1.18 -1.68
C HIS A 108 -3.00 2.29 -0.66
N SER A 109 -3.89 3.24 -0.99
CA SER A 109 -4.36 4.28 -0.06
C SER A 109 -3.20 5.01 0.63
N ALA A 110 -3.19 5.14 1.94
CA ALA A 110 -2.11 5.77 2.73
C ALA A 110 -0.73 5.12 2.53
N GLY A 111 -0.65 3.90 1.99
CA GLY A 111 0.61 3.28 1.59
C GLY A 111 1.39 4.09 0.56
N CYS A 112 0.70 4.97 -0.20
CA CYS A 112 1.35 5.86 -1.17
C CYS A 112 2.35 6.83 -0.50
N PHE A 113 2.09 7.24 0.75
CA PHE A 113 3.02 8.09 1.50
C PHE A 113 4.27 7.31 1.92
N ILE A 114 4.09 6.04 2.31
CA ILE A 114 5.19 5.15 2.70
C ILE A 114 6.14 4.90 1.52
N VAL A 115 5.60 4.50 0.37
CA VAL A 115 6.42 4.25 -0.83
C VAL A 115 7.06 5.53 -1.37
N SER A 116 6.42 6.68 -1.19
CA SER A 116 6.98 7.98 -1.57
C SER A 116 8.17 8.36 -0.70
N CYS A 117 8.07 8.15 0.61
CA CYS A 117 9.18 8.31 1.54
C CYS A 117 10.32 7.34 1.21
N PHE A 118 10.01 6.07 0.97
CA PHE A 118 11.00 5.07 0.58
C PHE A 118 11.72 5.46 -0.72
N ALA A 119 10.98 5.84 -1.76
CA ALA A 119 11.54 6.20 -3.06
C ALA A 119 12.42 7.46 -3.01
N ALA A 120 12.07 8.43 -2.17
CA ALA A 120 12.90 9.62 -1.95
C ALA A 120 14.20 9.28 -1.21
N LYS A 121 14.15 8.39 -0.21
CA LYS A 121 15.33 7.96 0.56
C LYS A 121 16.20 6.95 -0.18
N TYR A 122 15.61 6.07 -0.98
CA TYR A 122 16.26 4.96 -1.68
C TYR A 122 15.96 4.97 -3.19
N PRO A 123 16.28 6.07 -3.93
CA PRO A 123 15.95 6.18 -5.34
C PRO A 123 16.60 5.10 -6.20
N GLN A 124 17.76 4.55 -5.79
CA GLN A 124 18.46 3.47 -6.46
C GLN A 124 17.75 2.11 -6.35
N LEU A 125 16.83 1.94 -5.38
CA LEU A 125 16.03 0.74 -5.19
C LEU A 125 14.62 0.85 -5.78
N THR A 126 14.27 2.01 -6.36
CA THR A 126 12.92 2.29 -6.86
C THR A 126 12.92 2.45 -8.38
N LYS A 127 12.28 1.52 -9.07
CA LYS A 127 12.15 1.53 -10.54
C LYS A 127 10.94 2.34 -10.99
N ARG A 128 9.80 2.13 -10.38
CA ARG A 128 8.52 2.80 -10.66
C ARG A 128 7.55 2.61 -9.49
N ILE A 129 6.63 3.54 -9.32
CA ILE A 129 5.57 3.48 -8.32
C ILE A 129 4.22 3.40 -9.02
N ILE A 130 3.32 2.53 -8.52
CA ILE A 130 1.91 2.50 -8.87
C ILE A 130 1.10 2.63 -7.58
N ASN A 131 0.38 3.74 -7.44
CA ASN A 131 -0.51 3.98 -6.32
C ASN A 131 -1.94 3.56 -6.70
N VAL A 132 -2.48 2.54 -6.03
CA VAL A 132 -3.88 2.11 -6.17
C VAL A 132 -4.69 2.82 -5.09
N ALA A 133 -5.73 3.56 -5.48
CA ALA A 133 -6.51 4.41 -4.58
C ALA A 133 -5.64 5.31 -3.70
N GLY A 134 -4.54 5.79 -4.26
CA GLY A 134 -3.56 6.64 -3.57
C GLY A 134 -3.71 8.09 -3.95
N LEU A 135 -2.65 8.86 -3.72
CA LEU A 135 -2.58 10.27 -4.05
C LEU A 135 -1.38 10.55 -4.95
N ILE A 136 -1.61 11.37 -5.98
CA ILE A 136 -0.55 12.12 -6.67
C ILE A 136 -0.99 13.58 -6.58
N SER A 137 -0.30 14.36 -5.75
CA SER A 137 -0.65 15.75 -5.56
C SER A 137 -0.78 16.50 -6.89
N GLY A 138 -1.85 17.27 -7.02
CA GLY A 138 -2.18 17.99 -8.23
C GLY A 138 -3.09 17.22 -9.21
N PHE A 139 -3.15 15.88 -9.15
CA PHE A 139 -4.15 15.10 -9.90
C PHE A 139 -5.33 14.68 -9.03
N THR A 140 -5.08 14.50 -7.76
CA THR A 140 -6.10 14.12 -6.79
C THR A 140 -5.93 14.92 -5.50
N LYS A 141 -7.01 15.11 -4.78
CA LYS A 141 -7.02 15.71 -3.45
C LYS A 141 -7.82 14.84 -2.50
N VAL A 142 -7.48 14.91 -1.22
CA VAL A 142 -8.21 14.20 -0.18
C VAL A 142 -9.65 14.71 -0.12
N GLY A 143 -10.60 13.79 -0.19
CA GLY A 143 -12.02 14.11 -0.05
C GLY A 143 -12.38 14.51 1.39
N ASN A 144 -13.57 15.09 1.57
CA ASN A 144 -14.08 15.39 2.90
C ASN A 144 -14.67 14.14 3.54
N THR A 145 -13.85 13.42 4.29
CA THR A 145 -14.23 12.14 4.95
C THR A 145 -14.83 12.35 6.34
N GLY A 146 -14.80 13.57 6.89
CA GLY A 146 -15.12 13.83 8.30
C GLY A 146 -14.07 13.35 9.30
N LEU A 147 -12.94 12.77 8.83
CA LEU A 147 -11.84 12.28 9.66
C LEU A 147 -10.68 13.28 9.63
N ASN A 148 -10.85 14.43 10.28
CA ASN A 148 -9.94 15.56 10.13
C ASN A 148 -8.90 15.69 11.27
N ASN A 149 -9.13 14.99 12.38
CA ASN A 149 -8.29 15.04 13.57
C ASN A 149 -8.38 13.74 14.38
N GLU A 150 -7.53 13.62 15.40
CA GLU A 150 -7.47 12.43 16.26
C GLU A 150 -8.81 12.10 16.95
N ASN A 151 -9.59 13.09 17.34
CA ASN A 151 -10.89 12.84 17.98
C ASN A 151 -11.90 12.25 17.00
N ASP A 152 -11.89 12.65 15.73
CA ASP A 152 -12.74 12.06 14.70
C ASP A 152 -12.40 10.59 14.53
N PHE A 153 -11.09 10.25 14.44
CA PHE A 153 -10.64 8.87 14.38
C PHE A 153 -10.98 8.07 15.65
N LYS A 154 -10.81 8.67 16.83
CA LYS A 154 -11.20 8.03 18.09
C LYS A 154 -12.69 7.68 18.09
N ASN A 155 -13.53 8.61 17.70
CA ASN A 155 -14.98 8.40 17.66
C ASN A 155 -15.38 7.33 16.64
N ALA A 156 -14.74 7.30 15.47
CA ALA A 156 -15.06 6.34 14.42
C ALA A 156 -14.51 4.92 14.70
N LEU A 157 -13.38 4.80 15.40
CA LEU A 157 -12.66 3.53 15.54
C LEU A 157 -12.58 2.99 16.97
N LEU A 158 -13.15 3.70 17.96
CA LEU A 158 -13.11 3.26 19.37
C LEU A 158 -13.86 1.94 19.58
N ASN A 159 -15.01 1.81 18.95
CA ASN A 159 -15.84 0.61 19.07
C ASN A 159 -15.38 -0.44 18.02
N PRO A 160 -14.91 -1.64 18.45
CA PRO A 160 -14.47 -2.69 17.54
C PRO A 160 -15.51 -3.11 16.48
N SER A 161 -16.78 -3.17 16.83
CA SER A 161 -17.83 -3.55 15.86
C SER A 161 -18.02 -2.49 14.77
N GLN A 162 -17.90 -1.21 15.11
CA GLN A 162 -18.02 -0.12 14.14
C GLN A 162 -16.82 -0.05 13.19
N ARG A 163 -15.63 -0.55 13.60
CA ARG A 163 -14.46 -0.63 12.72
C ARG A 163 -14.71 -1.52 11.51
N ALA A 164 -15.26 -2.72 11.73
CA ALA A 164 -15.55 -3.62 10.62
C ALA A 164 -16.58 -3.04 9.66
N ASP A 165 -17.63 -2.40 10.18
CA ASP A 165 -18.64 -1.74 9.37
C ASP A 165 -18.06 -0.55 8.58
N PHE A 166 -17.19 0.23 9.19
CA PHE A 166 -16.49 1.33 8.52
C PHE A 166 -15.72 0.83 7.29
N PHE A 167 -14.88 -0.21 7.44
CA PHE A 167 -14.09 -0.72 6.32
C PHE A 167 -14.92 -1.48 5.29
N LYS A 168 -15.96 -2.20 5.72
CA LYS A 168 -16.91 -2.82 4.80
C LYS A 168 -17.61 -1.78 3.92
N ASN A 169 -18.02 -0.67 4.49
CA ASN A 169 -18.67 0.42 3.75
C ASN A 169 -17.74 1.12 2.75
N LEU A 170 -16.42 0.95 2.91
CA LEU A 170 -15.41 1.42 1.95
C LEU A 170 -15.14 0.44 0.81
N GLY A 171 -15.84 -0.70 0.78
CA GLY A 171 -15.66 -1.72 -0.26
C GLY A 171 -14.77 -2.89 0.14
N LEU A 172 -14.29 -2.97 1.41
CA LEU A 172 -13.48 -4.09 1.87
C LEU A 172 -14.35 -5.36 2.03
N LYS A 173 -13.78 -6.52 1.72
CA LYS A 173 -14.44 -7.80 2.04
C LYS A 173 -14.64 -7.94 3.55
N LEU A 174 -15.76 -8.54 3.95
CA LEU A 174 -16.14 -8.65 5.36
C LEU A 174 -15.05 -9.34 6.20
N GLU A 175 -14.44 -10.40 5.69
CA GLU A 175 -13.41 -11.17 6.39
C GLU A 175 -12.18 -10.28 6.70
N VAL A 176 -11.80 -9.42 5.76
CA VAL A 176 -10.67 -8.48 5.94
C VAL A 176 -11.08 -7.31 6.84
N ALA A 177 -12.31 -6.82 6.70
CA ALA A 177 -12.84 -5.77 7.58
C ALA A 177 -12.92 -6.23 9.05
N GLN A 178 -13.21 -7.50 9.30
CA GLN A 178 -13.23 -8.08 10.64
C GLN A 178 -11.85 -8.09 11.32
N GLU A 179 -10.77 -8.13 10.56
CA GLU A 179 -9.42 -7.99 11.12
C GLU A 179 -9.26 -6.65 11.87
N ALA A 180 -9.93 -5.59 11.44
CA ALA A 180 -9.92 -4.29 12.09
C ALA A 180 -10.36 -4.32 13.57
N CYS A 181 -11.09 -5.36 13.99
CA CYS A 181 -11.52 -5.54 15.37
C CYS A 181 -10.40 -6.02 16.30
N LYS A 182 -9.33 -6.62 15.75
CA LYS A 182 -8.29 -7.30 16.53
C LYS A 182 -7.19 -6.40 17.06
N TRP A 183 -7.01 -5.21 16.46
CA TRP A 183 -5.87 -4.36 16.80
C TRP A 183 -6.13 -3.47 18.01
N SER A 184 -5.06 -3.24 18.78
CA SER A 184 -5.07 -2.28 19.87
C SER A 184 -5.50 -0.89 19.38
N PHE A 185 -6.33 -0.21 20.16
CA PHE A 185 -6.76 1.14 19.84
C PHE A 185 -5.58 2.12 19.78
N ASN A 186 -4.60 2.00 20.68
CA ASN A 186 -3.40 2.84 20.68
C ASN A 186 -2.62 2.69 19.38
N VAL A 187 -2.41 1.46 18.92
CA VAL A 187 -1.72 1.16 17.65
C VAL A 187 -2.45 1.77 16.46
N LEU A 188 -3.78 1.70 16.44
CA LEU A 188 -4.58 2.36 15.40
C LEU A 188 -4.37 3.87 15.39
N ILE A 189 -4.40 4.52 16.55
CA ILE A 189 -4.20 5.97 16.68
C ILE A 189 -2.76 6.37 16.32
N HIS A 190 -1.75 5.60 16.71
CA HIS A 190 -0.35 5.88 16.33
C HIS A 190 -0.18 5.82 14.81
N ASN A 191 -0.73 4.81 14.15
CA ASN A 191 -0.70 4.70 12.68
C ASN A 191 -1.54 5.81 12.01
N ALA A 192 -2.72 6.15 12.54
CA ALA A 192 -3.52 7.25 12.01
C ALA A 192 -2.74 8.58 12.07
N ASN A 193 -2.08 8.86 13.18
CA ASN A 193 -1.30 10.08 13.36
C ASN A 193 -0.12 10.18 12.40
N CYS A 194 0.58 9.08 12.10
CA CYS A 194 1.73 9.14 11.20
C CYS A 194 1.39 9.03 9.71
N LEU A 195 0.28 8.36 9.35
CA LEU A 195 -0.05 8.08 7.95
C LEU A 195 -1.21 8.93 7.41
N ILE A 196 -2.21 9.26 8.24
CA ILE A 196 -3.44 9.92 7.79
C ILE A 196 -3.49 11.39 8.23
N LEU A 197 -3.23 11.64 9.51
CA LEU A 197 -3.29 12.98 10.10
C LEU A 197 -1.99 13.77 9.97
N ASN A 198 -0.93 13.14 9.46
CA ASN A 198 0.36 13.77 9.24
C ASN A 198 0.27 14.79 8.09
N LYS A 199 0.34 16.07 8.43
CA LYS A 199 0.31 17.16 7.45
C LYS A 199 1.52 17.15 6.49
N ASP A 200 2.62 16.54 6.91
CA ASP A 200 3.85 16.44 6.14
C ASP A 200 3.99 15.12 5.35
N CYS A 201 2.93 14.30 5.29
CA CYS A 201 2.99 12.99 4.61
C CYS A 201 3.37 13.11 3.13
N MET A 202 3.12 14.26 2.51
CA MET A 202 3.44 14.50 1.09
C MET A 202 4.80 15.17 0.85
N LYS A 203 5.57 15.46 1.89
CA LYS A 203 6.87 16.19 1.77
C LYS A 203 7.87 15.53 0.83
N TYR A 204 7.79 14.21 0.67
CA TYR A 204 8.71 13.43 -0.16
C TYR A 204 8.35 13.40 -1.66
N TYR A 205 7.15 13.86 -2.05
CA TYR A 205 6.70 13.74 -3.45
C TYR A 205 7.59 14.50 -4.44
N GLY A 206 8.12 15.65 -4.04
CA GLY A 206 9.04 16.44 -4.86
C GLY A 206 10.41 15.78 -5.13
N ASP A 207 10.80 14.82 -4.28
CA ASP A 207 12.08 14.12 -4.35
C ASP A 207 12.01 12.80 -5.12
N ILE A 208 10.80 12.37 -5.55
CA ILE A 208 10.62 11.16 -6.34
C ILE A 208 11.17 11.37 -7.74
N ASN A 209 12.11 10.51 -8.16
CA ASN A 209 12.78 10.59 -9.46
C ASN A 209 12.26 9.58 -10.49
N CYS A 210 11.45 8.61 -10.08
CA CYS A 210 10.84 7.61 -10.98
C CYS A 210 9.46 8.06 -11.48
N GLU A 211 8.89 7.28 -12.40
CA GLU A 211 7.49 7.47 -12.83
C GLU A 211 6.52 7.01 -11.74
N VAL A 212 5.45 7.78 -11.55
CA VAL A 212 4.36 7.47 -10.60
C VAL A 212 3.05 7.38 -11.36
N LEU A 213 2.39 6.22 -11.29
CA LEU A 213 1.05 6.02 -11.81
C LEU A 213 0.06 5.98 -10.66
N LEU A 214 -1.05 6.70 -10.79
CA LEU A 214 -2.24 6.53 -9.96
C LEU A 214 -3.26 5.67 -10.72
N ILE A 215 -3.80 4.65 -10.06
CA ILE A 215 -4.99 3.91 -10.50
C ILE A 215 -6.05 4.09 -9.42
N ASN A 216 -7.13 4.79 -9.73
CA ASN A 216 -8.17 5.12 -8.76
C ASN A 216 -9.56 4.71 -9.26
N GLY A 217 -10.47 4.46 -8.33
CA GLY A 217 -11.90 4.34 -8.64
C GLY A 217 -12.52 5.72 -8.83
N ASP A 218 -13.47 5.86 -9.75
CA ASP A 218 -14.19 7.12 -9.96
C ASP A 218 -15.24 7.41 -8.88
N LYS A 219 -15.53 6.42 -8.02
CA LYS A 219 -16.43 6.52 -6.86
C LYS A 219 -15.70 6.65 -5.53
N ASP A 220 -14.37 6.72 -5.56
CA ASP A 220 -13.57 6.81 -4.34
C ASP A 220 -13.83 8.14 -3.60
N ILE A 221 -14.45 8.03 -2.42
CA ILE A 221 -14.81 9.21 -1.60
C ILE A 221 -13.63 9.84 -0.87
N PHE A 222 -12.51 9.12 -0.75
CA PHE A 222 -11.31 9.65 -0.07
C PHE A 222 -10.48 10.53 -0.99
N PHE A 223 -10.41 10.18 -2.28
CA PHE A 223 -9.57 10.87 -3.23
C PHE A 223 -10.38 11.32 -4.43
N VAL A 224 -10.55 12.63 -4.56
CA VAL A 224 -11.28 13.23 -5.69
C VAL A 224 -10.31 13.79 -6.72
N PRO A 225 -10.60 13.65 -8.03
CA PRO A 225 -9.79 14.27 -9.07
C PRO A 225 -9.74 15.78 -8.90
N ASP A 226 -8.55 16.34 -9.09
CA ASP A 226 -8.41 17.78 -9.24
C ASP A 226 -7.46 18.08 -10.40
N ASN A 227 -7.71 18.80 -11.35
CA ASN A 227 -6.91 19.03 -12.56
C ASN A 227 -5.59 19.82 -12.31
N GLY A 228 -5.09 19.84 -11.07
CA GLY A 228 -3.86 20.48 -10.70
C GLY A 228 -2.62 19.77 -11.27
N GLN A 229 -1.45 20.39 -11.08
CA GLN A 229 -0.17 19.80 -11.48
C GLN A 229 0.31 18.81 -10.41
N PRO A 230 0.83 17.63 -10.80
CA PRO A 230 1.38 16.69 -9.84
C PRO A 230 2.64 17.25 -9.17
N ASN A 231 2.81 16.95 -7.89
CA ASN A 231 4.05 17.28 -7.18
C ASN A 231 5.22 16.38 -7.60
N VAL A 232 4.92 15.23 -8.23
CA VAL A 232 5.93 14.33 -8.79
C VAL A 232 6.32 14.78 -10.20
N LYS A 233 7.61 14.66 -10.54
CA LYS A 233 8.13 15.10 -11.84
C LYS A 233 7.50 14.36 -13.03
N LYS A 234 7.08 13.11 -12.84
CA LYS A 234 6.51 12.24 -13.88
C LYS A 234 5.30 11.49 -13.31
N GLY A 235 4.16 12.16 -13.23
CA GLY A 235 2.92 11.60 -12.71
C GLY A 235 1.86 11.39 -13.79
N LYS A 236 1.08 10.32 -13.66
CA LYS A 236 -0.08 10.02 -14.50
C LYS A 236 -1.19 9.43 -13.65
N ALA A 237 -2.45 9.78 -13.94
CA ALA A 237 -3.62 9.21 -13.28
C ALA A 237 -4.51 8.47 -14.27
N LEU A 238 -5.03 7.32 -13.88
CA LEU A 238 -6.03 6.51 -14.58
C LEU A 238 -7.17 6.21 -13.60
N PHE A 239 -8.40 6.23 -14.12
CA PHE A 239 -9.58 5.96 -13.31
C PHE A 239 -10.33 4.75 -13.84
N ILE A 240 -10.86 3.92 -12.93
CA ILE A 240 -11.70 2.77 -13.22
C ILE A 240 -13.15 3.14 -12.89
N ASN A 241 -14.04 3.01 -13.85
CA ASN A 241 -15.44 3.39 -13.71
C ASN A 241 -16.19 2.47 -12.74
N ASN A 242 -17.06 3.07 -11.92
CA ASN A 242 -17.91 2.38 -10.92
C ASN A 242 -17.14 1.60 -9.86
N VAL A 243 -15.92 2.01 -9.56
CA VAL A 243 -15.05 1.44 -8.52
C VAL A 243 -14.86 2.46 -7.41
N ASN A 244 -14.87 2.01 -6.16
CA ASN A 244 -14.66 2.83 -4.98
C ASN A 244 -13.19 2.75 -4.53
N HIS A 245 -12.93 2.65 -3.23
CA HIS A 245 -11.60 2.76 -2.61
C HIS A 245 -10.73 1.51 -2.72
N PHE A 246 -11.26 0.39 -3.18
CA PHE A 246 -10.51 -0.87 -3.28
C PHE A 246 -10.49 -1.45 -4.70
N PRO A 247 -9.89 -0.76 -5.70
CA PRO A 247 -9.81 -1.25 -7.09
C PRO A 247 -9.24 -2.67 -7.19
N GLN A 248 -8.28 -3.03 -6.33
CA GLN A 248 -7.66 -4.36 -6.27
C GLN A 248 -8.63 -5.48 -5.87
N TYR A 249 -9.79 -5.13 -5.34
CA TYR A 249 -10.89 -6.04 -5.01
C TYR A 249 -12.08 -5.90 -5.94
N GLU A 250 -12.53 -4.67 -6.13
CA GLU A 250 -13.77 -4.36 -6.82
C GLU A 250 -13.66 -4.68 -8.30
N ASP A 251 -12.49 -4.44 -8.90
CA ASP A 251 -12.15 -4.85 -10.28
C ASP A 251 -10.67 -5.24 -10.37
N SER A 252 -10.33 -6.38 -9.77
CA SER A 252 -8.96 -6.90 -9.74
C SER A 252 -8.42 -7.18 -11.15
N GLN A 253 -9.28 -7.59 -12.09
CA GLN A 253 -8.89 -7.88 -13.47
C GLN A 253 -8.46 -6.60 -14.20
N LYS A 254 -9.27 -5.54 -14.14
CA LYS A 254 -8.94 -4.25 -14.75
C LYS A 254 -7.75 -3.59 -14.10
N THR A 255 -7.67 -3.67 -12.77
CA THR A 255 -6.52 -3.17 -12.01
C THR A 255 -5.23 -3.88 -12.44
N ALA A 256 -5.24 -5.22 -12.55
CA ALA A 256 -4.09 -5.98 -13.02
C ALA A 256 -3.69 -5.64 -14.46
N GLU A 257 -4.66 -5.47 -15.37
CA GLU A 257 -4.41 -5.04 -16.76
C GLU A 257 -3.66 -3.70 -16.80
N LEU A 258 -4.15 -2.71 -16.05
CA LEU A 258 -3.54 -1.39 -15.99
C LEU A 258 -2.14 -1.44 -15.36
N ILE A 259 -1.94 -2.25 -14.31
CA ILE A 259 -0.63 -2.46 -13.68
C ILE A 259 0.33 -3.07 -14.70
N LYS A 260 0.00 -4.22 -15.31
CA LYS A 260 0.86 -4.92 -16.28
C LYS A 260 1.27 -4.00 -17.42
N LYS A 261 0.30 -3.35 -18.06
CA LYS A 261 0.54 -2.40 -19.16
C LYS A 261 1.55 -1.30 -18.78
N ASN A 262 1.54 -0.85 -17.53
CA ASN A 262 2.40 0.24 -17.09
C ASN A 262 3.70 -0.22 -16.43
N LEU A 263 3.84 -1.49 -16.04
CA LEU A 263 5.12 -2.06 -15.62
C LEU A 263 6.01 -2.46 -16.82
N GLU A 264 5.41 -2.85 -17.94
CA GLU A 264 6.10 -3.34 -19.15
C GLU A 264 6.54 -2.23 -20.12
N VAL A 265 5.98 -1.02 -19.99
CA VAL A 265 6.31 0.09 -20.90
C VAL A 265 7.75 0.51 -20.72
N ASN A 266 8.53 0.33 -21.78
CA ASN A 266 9.91 0.83 -21.87
C ASN A 266 9.87 2.38 -21.77
N PRO A 267 10.69 3.02 -20.91
CA PRO A 267 10.70 4.49 -20.76
C PRO A 267 10.85 5.27 -22.09
N LEU A 268 11.42 4.64 -23.13
CA LEU A 268 11.60 5.23 -24.47
C LEU A 268 10.33 5.22 -25.34
N GLU A 269 9.32 4.40 -25.04
CA GLU A 269 8.07 4.37 -25.83
C GLU A 269 7.03 5.34 -25.28
N SER A 270 7.07 5.67 -24.00
CA SER A 270 6.16 6.63 -23.39
C SER A 270 6.34 8.07 -23.93
N LEU A 271 7.51 8.40 -24.48
CA LEU A 271 7.77 9.70 -25.12
C LEU A 271 7.22 9.82 -26.54
N LYS A 272 6.95 8.70 -27.24
CA LYS A 272 6.44 8.73 -28.62
C LYS A 272 4.92 8.91 -28.72
N SER A 273 4.18 8.73 -27.64
CA SER A 273 2.73 8.93 -27.61
C SER A 273 2.31 10.38 -27.30
N PHE A 274 3.26 11.32 -27.21
CA PHE A 274 3.06 12.74 -26.93
C PHE A 274 3.54 13.65 -28.08
N LEU A 275 3.96 13.07 -29.22
CA LEU A 275 4.19 13.75 -30.49
C LEU A 275 3.12 13.35 -31.51
#